data_d5fd489642125a7959d9eb4842ec985f
#
_entry.id   d5fd489642125a7959d9eb4842ec985f
#
_cell.length_a   1.000
_cell.length_b   1.000
_cell.length_c   1.000
_cell.angle_alpha   90.00
_cell.angle_beta   90.00
_cell.angle_gamma   90.00
#
_symmetry.space_group_name_H-M   'P 1'
#
loop_
_entity.id
_entity.type
_entity.pdbx_description
1 polymer ?
#
loop_
_entity_poly.entity_id
_entity_poly.type
_entity_poly.pdbx_seq_one_letter_code
_entity_poly.pdbx_strand_id
1 'polypeptide(L)'
;EIEIESGVYKKLVIKQEAPTMPVGSKELRPHRLRVALFDIAGDSLVKRKSVALDIAGALTDVSELHGEKQADLVLINDGDLSYAKLRFDDRSIATLKSHLGGLKEPLARSLIWASLWDSVRDGELSASDYIAIALNALGSESDISIVSATNTNIETAIWLYAAPSHRAALRATVSDALHGFLKAAPATSDHQLSFARAFAESAA
;
A
#
# COMPACT_ATOMS: atom_id res chain seq x y z
N GLU A 1 -16.67 -3.84 3.93
CA GLU A 1 -17.84 -3.34 3.18
C GLU A 1 -18.09 -1.88 3.53
N ILE A 2 -18.31 -1.04 2.53
CA ILE A 2 -18.53 0.41 2.71
C ILE A 2 -19.85 0.78 2.02
N GLU A 3 -20.72 1.46 2.75
CA GLU A 3 -21.92 2.11 2.21
C GLU A 3 -21.82 3.62 2.44
N ILE A 4 -21.98 4.40 1.39
CA ILE A 4 -21.94 5.86 1.44
C ILE A 4 -23.32 6.42 1.11
N GLU A 5 -23.82 7.34 1.94
CA GLU A 5 -25.04 8.10 1.70
C GLU A 5 -24.75 9.60 1.89
N SER A 6 -25.06 10.41 0.90
CA SER A 6 -24.81 11.85 0.93
C SER A 6 -23.35 12.24 1.26
N GLY A 7 -22.39 11.41 0.82
CA GLY A 7 -20.96 11.66 1.02
C GLY A 7 -20.41 11.31 2.41
N VAL A 8 -21.20 10.66 3.26
CA VAL A 8 -20.78 10.19 4.59
C VAL A 8 -20.91 8.66 4.69
N TYR A 9 -20.15 8.05 5.60
CA TYR A 9 -20.27 6.62 5.89
C TYR A 9 -21.62 6.34 6.56
N LYS A 10 -22.48 5.61 5.86
CA LYS A 10 -23.67 4.99 6.45
C LYS A 10 -23.31 3.69 7.13
N LYS A 11 -22.35 2.97 6.54
CA LYS A 11 -21.83 1.70 7.04
C LYS A 11 -20.36 1.57 6.66
N LEU A 12 -19.53 1.12 7.61
CA LEU A 12 -18.15 0.71 7.38
C LEU A 12 -17.90 -0.57 8.17
N VAL A 13 -17.70 -1.69 7.47
CA VAL A 13 -17.49 -3.00 8.08
C VAL A 13 -16.14 -3.56 7.68
N ILE A 14 -15.35 -3.96 8.67
CA ILE A 14 -14.14 -4.74 8.46
C ILE A 14 -14.54 -6.21 8.33
N LYS A 15 -14.14 -6.82 7.23
CA LYS A 15 -14.26 -8.25 6.99
C LYS A 15 -12.95 -8.92 7.40
N GLN A 16 -13.05 -9.98 8.21
CA GLN A 16 -11.93 -10.83 8.58
C GLN A 16 -12.10 -12.21 7.96
N GLU A 17 -11.04 -12.72 7.38
CA GLU A 17 -10.99 -14.07 6.83
C GLU A 17 -9.81 -14.84 7.42
N ALA A 18 -10.01 -16.13 7.65
CA ALA A 18 -8.91 -17.00 8.03
C ALA A 18 -7.98 -17.26 6.83
N PRO A 19 -6.67 -17.45 7.04
CA PRO A 19 -5.75 -17.77 5.97
C PRO A 19 -6.14 -19.10 5.31
N THR A 20 -6.03 -19.16 3.98
CA THR A 20 -6.29 -20.38 3.21
C THR A 20 -5.18 -21.42 3.35
N MET A 21 -3.98 -20.97 3.69
CA MET A 21 -2.81 -21.82 3.93
C MET A 21 -2.12 -21.43 5.25
N PRO A 22 -1.64 -22.39 6.07
CA PRO A 22 -1.78 -23.85 5.87
C PRO A 22 -3.24 -24.32 6.01
N VAL A 23 -3.55 -25.39 5.30
CA VAL A 23 -4.90 -26.02 5.40
C VAL A 23 -5.13 -26.49 6.81
N GLY A 24 -6.27 -26.12 7.41
CA GLY A 24 -6.72 -26.70 8.68
C GLY A 24 -7.32 -25.75 9.69
N SER A 25 -6.80 -24.53 9.89
CA SER A 25 -7.42 -23.58 10.82
C SER A 25 -8.34 -22.61 10.09
N LYS A 26 -9.61 -22.58 10.51
CA LYS A 26 -10.60 -21.57 10.08
C LYS A 26 -10.90 -20.58 11.21
N GLU A 27 -10.06 -20.55 12.24
CA GLU A 27 -10.27 -19.68 13.38
C GLU A 27 -10.01 -18.22 13.01
N LEU A 28 -10.95 -17.39 13.38
CA LEU A 28 -10.84 -15.94 13.29
C LEU A 28 -10.30 -15.42 14.63
N ARG A 29 -9.08 -14.90 14.61
CA ARG A 29 -8.44 -14.39 15.82
C ARG A 29 -9.02 -13.02 16.18
N PRO A 30 -9.27 -12.74 17.47
CA PRO A 30 -9.60 -11.39 17.88
C PRO A 30 -8.38 -10.49 17.74
N HIS A 31 -8.61 -9.24 17.31
CA HIS A 31 -7.59 -8.22 17.18
C HIS A 31 -8.01 -6.93 17.87
N ARG A 32 -7.06 -6.23 18.47
CA ARG A 32 -7.21 -4.83 18.87
C ARG A 32 -6.41 -3.98 17.88
N LEU A 33 -7.08 -3.13 17.12
CA LEU A 33 -6.41 -2.31 16.10
C LEU A 33 -7.05 -0.92 15.99
N ARG A 34 -6.48 -0.09 15.14
CA ARG A 34 -7.03 1.23 14.78
C ARG A 34 -7.40 1.26 13.32
N VAL A 35 -8.46 2.02 13.02
CA VAL A 35 -8.83 2.40 11.66
C VAL A 35 -8.64 3.90 11.53
N ALA A 36 -7.83 4.31 10.56
CA ALA A 36 -7.57 5.72 10.30
C ALA A 36 -8.17 6.16 8.96
N LEU A 37 -8.70 7.37 8.95
CA LEU A 37 -9.21 8.07 7.80
C LEU A 37 -8.22 9.15 7.39
N PHE A 38 -7.81 9.14 6.11
CA PHE A 38 -6.95 10.16 5.52
C PHE A 38 -7.67 10.88 4.39
N ASP A 39 -7.45 12.17 4.31
CA ASP A 39 -7.96 13.02 3.23
C ASP A 39 -6.80 13.59 2.41
N ILE A 40 -7.04 13.83 1.12
CA ILE A 40 -6.13 14.53 0.24
C ILE A 40 -6.12 16.01 0.61
N ALA A 41 -4.93 16.56 0.83
CA ALA A 41 -4.68 17.99 1.09
C ALA A 41 -3.50 18.46 0.20
N GLY A 42 -3.81 18.96 -0.99
CA GLY A 42 -2.82 19.22 -2.03
C GLY A 42 -2.13 17.90 -2.44
N ASP A 43 -0.81 17.85 -2.40
CA ASP A 43 -0.02 16.65 -2.73
C ASP A 43 0.16 15.71 -1.52
N SER A 44 -0.46 16.00 -0.38
CA SER A 44 -0.30 15.25 0.86
C SER A 44 -1.53 14.43 1.22
N LEU A 45 -1.32 13.32 1.94
CA LEU A 45 -2.35 12.59 2.66
C LEU A 45 -2.26 12.93 4.14
N VAL A 46 -3.35 13.47 4.68
CA VAL A 46 -3.43 13.94 6.07
C VAL A 46 -4.42 13.09 6.85
N LYS A 47 -3.97 12.55 7.98
CA LYS A 47 -4.83 11.80 8.90
C LYS A 47 -5.83 12.73 9.53
N ARG A 48 -7.13 12.48 9.29
CA ARG A 48 -8.23 13.26 9.84
C ARG A 48 -8.77 12.67 11.13
N LYS A 49 -8.92 11.36 11.18
CA LYS A 49 -9.48 10.64 12.33
C LYS A 49 -8.84 9.27 12.46
N SER A 50 -8.74 8.76 13.68
CA SER A 50 -8.34 7.38 13.97
C SER A 50 -9.15 6.86 15.14
N VAL A 51 -9.76 5.68 15.01
CA VAL A 51 -10.56 5.03 16.04
C VAL A 51 -9.96 3.68 16.38
N ALA A 52 -9.95 3.33 17.66
CA ALA A 52 -9.48 2.04 18.14
C ALA A 52 -10.69 1.13 18.41
N LEU A 53 -10.63 -0.11 17.94
CA LEU A 53 -11.71 -1.06 18.12
C LEU A 53 -11.19 -2.50 18.26
N ASP A 54 -12.05 -3.35 18.78
CA ASP A 54 -11.83 -4.81 18.84
C ASP A 54 -12.49 -5.46 17.62
N ILE A 55 -11.71 -6.20 16.86
CA ILE A 55 -12.19 -7.02 15.76
C ILE A 55 -12.48 -8.41 16.30
N ALA A 56 -13.71 -8.88 16.12
CA ALA A 56 -14.14 -10.20 16.56
C ALA A 56 -15.08 -10.85 15.52
N GLY A 57 -14.78 -12.08 15.17
CA GLY A 57 -15.55 -12.81 14.16
C GLY A 57 -15.32 -12.32 12.73
N ALA A 58 -16.20 -12.71 11.82
CA ALA A 58 -16.02 -12.47 10.38
C ALA A 58 -16.29 -11.03 9.94
N LEU A 59 -17.18 -10.33 10.64
CA LEU A 59 -17.62 -8.97 10.30
C LEU A 59 -17.63 -8.12 11.57
N THR A 60 -16.97 -6.98 11.54
CA THR A 60 -16.97 -5.98 12.61
C THR A 60 -17.36 -4.63 12.06
N ASP A 61 -18.47 -4.07 12.52
CA ASP A 61 -18.92 -2.73 12.16
C ASP A 61 -18.09 -1.69 12.91
N VAL A 62 -17.65 -0.65 12.18
CA VAL A 62 -16.89 0.47 12.73
C VAL A 62 -17.85 1.64 12.97
N SER A 63 -18.77 1.43 13.92
CA SER A 63 -19.86 2.39 14.20
C SER A 63 -19.39 3.80 14.57
N GLU A 64 -18.18 3.93 15.14
CA GLU A 64 -17.55 5.21 15.49
C GLU A 64 -17.22 6.09 14.26
N LEU A 65 -17.28 5.51 13.07
CA LEU A 65 -17.07 6.21 11.80
C LEU A 65 -18.37 6.49 11.05
N HIS A 66 -19.53 6.05 11.54
CA HIS A 66 -20.81 6.38 10.93
C HIS A 66 -21.04 7.90 11.00
N GLY A 67 -21.54 8.48 9.90
CA GLY A 67 -21.73 9.91 9.76
C GLY A 67 -20.45 10.71 9.42
N GLU A 68 -19.27 10.11 9.50
CA GLU A 68 -18.04 10.75 9.03
C GLU A 68 -18.04 10.90 7.51
N LYS A 69 -17.49 12.01 7.01
CA LYS A 69 -17.27 12.20 5.57
C LYS A 69 -16.43 11.04 5.02
N GLN A 70 -16.79 10.55 3.84
CA GLN A 70 -15.99 9.55 3.14
C GLN A 70 -14.54 10.02 2.99
N ALA A 71 -13.61 9.22 3.45
CA ALA A 71 -12.18 9.49 3.35
C ALA A 71 -11.66 9.14 1.94
N ASP A 72 -10.51 9.69 1.60
CA ASP A 72 -9.79 9.32 0.38
C ASP A 72 -8.99 8.02 0.58
N LEU A 73 -8.50 7.76 1.81
CA LEU A 73 -7.84 6.51 2.18
C LEU A 73 -8.35 6.03 3.55
N VAL A 74 -8.74 4.77 3.62
CA VAL A 74 -9.03 4.05 4.88
C VAL A 74 -7.86 3.12 5.16
N LEU A 75 -7.12 3.38 6.23
CA LEU A 75 -6.01 2.53 6.69
C LEU A 75 -6.45 1.72 7.91
N ILE A 76 -6.61 0.42 7.71
CA ILE A 76 -6.83 -0.54 8.79
C ILE A 76 -5.49 -0.83 9.46
N ASN A 77 -5.51 -1.12 10.77
CA ASN A 77 -4.34 -1.39 11.59
C ASN A 77 -3.34 -0.20 11.67
N ASP A 78 -3.84 1.04 11.63
CA ASP A 78 -3.03 2.24 11.84
C ASP A 78 -2.22 2.11 13.15
N GLY A 79 -0.90 2.28 13.04
CA GLY A 79 0.04 2.06 14.13
C GLY A 79 0.57 0.62 14.25
N ASP A 80 0.20 -0.26 13.30
CA ASP A 80 0.71 -1.65 13.18
C ASP A 80 0.60 -2.46 14.49
N LEU A 81 -0.57 -2.41 15.13
CA LEU A 81 -0.83 -3.01 16.45
C LEU A 81 -1.11 -4.52 16.39
N SER A 82 -1.46 -5.04 15.22
CA SER A 82 -1.87 -6.43 15.02
C SER A 82 -1.17 -7.03 13.81
N TYR A 83 -0.84 -8.31 13.89
CA TYR A 83 -0.27 -9.05 12.77
C TYR A 83 -1.40 -9.60 11.88
N ALA A 84 -1.64 -8.95 10.75
CA ALA A 84 -2.65 -9.33 9.77
C ALA A 84 -2.28 -8.84 8.37
N LYS A 85 -2.66 -9.58 7.33
CA LYS A 85 -2.65 -9.08 5.96
C LYS A 85 -3.81 -8.11 5.78
N LEU A 86 -3.54 -6.94 5.26
CA LEU A 86 -4.55 -5.91 5.04
C LEU A 86 -4.95 -5.86 3.57
N ARG A 87 -6.19 -5.42 3.34
CA ARG A 87 -6.72 -5.14 2.01
C ARG A 87 -7.34 -3.75 1.98
N PHE A 88 -7.09 -3.05 0.91
CA PHE A 88 -7.65 -1.73 0.67
C PHE A 88 -8.90 -1.83 -0.19
N ASP A 89 -9.84 -0.92 0.02
CA ASP A 89 -10.95 -0.69 -0.90
C ASP A 89 -10.47 0.03 -2.18
N ASP A 90 -11.30 0.00 -3.22
CA ASP A 90 -10.95 0.55 -4.55
C ASP A 90 -10.60 2.04 -4.51
N ARG A 91 -11.30 2.83 -3.67
CA ARG A 91 -11.02 4.26 -3.51
C ARG A 91 -9.66 4.48 -2.85
N SER A 92 -9.36 3.72 -1.81
CA SER A 92 -8.05 3.76 -1.15
C SER A 92 -6.93 3.39 -2.12
N ILE A 93 -7.09 2.35 -2.95
CA ILE A 93 -6.11 1.99 -3.99
C ILE A 93 -5.95 3.13 -5.01
N ALA A 94 -7.05 3.73 -5.48
CA ALA A 94 -6.99 4.85 -6.42
C ALA A 94 -6.23 6.04 -5.82
N THR A 95 -6.44 6.34 -4.54
CA THR A 95 -5.74 7.40 -3.81
C THR A 95 -4.23 7.08 -3.67
N LEU A 96 -3.89 5.84 -3.32
CA LEU A 96 -2.50 5.43 -3.18
C LEU A 96 -1.72 5.50 -4.49
N LYS A 97 -2.38 5.29 -5.64
CA LYS A 97 -1.74 5.41 -6.97
C LYS A 97 -1.13 6.80 -7.20
N SER A 98 -1.67 7.84 -6.61
CA SER A 98 -1.24 9.22 -6.88
C SER A 98 -0.71 9.99 -5.67
N HIS A 99 -1.04 9.58 -4.43
CA HIS A 99 -0.76 10.38 -3.23
C HIS A 99 0.05 9.65 -2.15
N LEU A 100 0.46 8.38 -2.37
CA LEU A 100 1.24 7.64 -1.37
C LEU A 100 2.54 8.38 -0.99
N GLY A 101 3.23 8.97 -1.96
CA GLY A 101 4.45 9.75 -1.72
C GLY A 101 4.24 10.99 -0.84
N GLY A 102 3.00 11.48 -0.72
CA GLY A 102 2.62 12.61 0.13
C GLY A 102 2.31 12.25 1.58
N LEU A 103 2.26 10.97 1.94
CA LEU A 103 1.99 10.52 3.31
C LEU A 103 3.23 10.70 4.19
N LYS A 104 3.10 11.47 5.28
CA LYS A 104 4.26 11.85 6.11
C LYS A 104 4.62 10.82 7.19
N GLU A 105 3.67 10.03 7.68
CA GLU A 105 3.91 9.06 8.74
C GLU A 105 4.67 7.82 8.24
N PRO A 106 5.93 7.59 8.67
CA PRO A 106 6.77 6.51 8.14
C PRO A 106 6.17 5.12 8.39
N LEU A 107 5.61 4.88 9.58
CA LEU A 107 5.01 3.60 9.93
C LEU A 107 3.78 3.29 9.07
N ALA A 108 2.93 4.29 8.81
CA ALA A 108 1.78 4.14 7.92
C ALA A 108 2.23 3.81 6.48
N ARG A 109 3.29 4.47 5.96
CA ARG A 109 3.85 4.14 4.65
C ARG A 109 4.38 2.70 4.60
N SER A 110 5.15 2.30 5.61
CA SER A 110 5.68 0.93 5.70
C SER A 110 4.58 -0.12 5.69
N LEU A 111 3.53 0.10 6.47
CA LEU A 111 2.36 -0.78 6.52
C LEU A 111 1.62 -0.85 5.17
N ILE A 112 1.46 0.29 4.51
CA ILE A 112 0.83 0.36 3.19
C ILE A 112 1.67 -0.41 2.15
N TRP A 113 2.99 -0.18 2.10
CA TRP A 113 3.89 -0.90 1.18
C TRP A 113 3.84 -2.42 1.37
N ALA A 114 3.87 -2.88 2.62
CA ALA A 114 3.74 -4.30 2.94
C ALA A 114 2.39 -4.86 2.48
N SER A 115 1.30 -4.13 2.71
CA SER A 115 -0.06 -4.55 2.34
C SER A 115 -0.28 -4.58 0.83
N LEU A 116 0.25 -3.61 0.09
CA LEU A 116 0.22 -3.60 -1.38
C LEU A 116 1.00 -4.79 -1.94
N TRP A 117 2.17 -5.08 -1.38
CA TRP A 117 2.96 -6.24 -1.80
C TRP A 117 2.28 -7.57 -1.50
N ASP A 118 1.68 -7.72 -0.33
CA ASP A 118 0.87 -8.90 -0.02
C ASP A 118 -0.30 -9.08 -1.00
N SER A 119 -0.95 -7.99 -1.41
CA SER A 119 -2.03 -8.04 -2.40
C SER A 119 -1.55 -8.50 -3.79
N VAL A 120 -0.32 -8.14 -4.19
CA VAL A 120 0.30 -8.68 -5.43
C VAL A 120 0.56 -10.17 -5.30
N ARG A 121 1.15 -10.60 -4.18
CA ARG A 121 1.48 -12.01 -3.93
C ARG A 121 0.26 -12.92 -3.88
N ASP A 122 -0.86 -12.39 -3.39
CA ASP A 122 -2.12 -13.10 -3.28
C ASP A 122 -2.99 -12.98 -4.56
N GLY A 123 -2.51 -12.26 -5.60
CA GLY A 123 -3.19 -12.12 -6.91
C GLY A 123 -4.36 -11.14 -6.91
N GLU A 124 -4.46 -10.27 -5.91
CA GLU A 124 -5.56 -9.31 -5.72
C GLU A 124 -5.22 -7.91 -6.26
N LEU A 125 -3.92 -7.60 -6.40
CA LEU A 125 -3.43 -6.39 -7.06
C LEU A 125 -2.54 -6.79 -8.24
N SER A 126 -2.76 -6.19 -9.42
CA SER A 126 -1.93 -6.47 -10.57
C SER A 126 -0.49 -5.99 -10.39
N ALA A 127 0.49 -6.71 -10.95
CA ALA A 127 1.89 -6.27 -10.98
C ALA A 127 2.03 -4.87 -11.61
N SER A 128 1.27 -4.57 -12.65
CA SER A 128 1.28 -3.27 -13.32
C SER A 128 0.78 -2.15 -12.42
N ASP A 129 -0.28 -2.38 -11.65
CA ASP A 129 -0.80 -1.38 -10.69
C ASP A 129 0.17 -1.14 -9.55
N TYR A 130 0.77 -2.21 -8.99
CA TYR A 130 1.80 -2.08 -7.96
C TYR A 130 2.99 -1.26 -8.46
N ILE A 131 3.50 -1.57 -9.66
CA ILE A 131 4.61 -0.84 -10.27
C ILE A 131 4.24 0.63 -10.49
N ALA A 132 3.03 0.92 -10.98
CA ALA A 132 2.57 2.29 -11.16
C ALA A 132 2.54 3.08 -9.84
N ILE A 133 2.04 2.48 -8.75
CA ILE A 133 2.07 3.08 -7.40
C ILE A 133 3.53 3.33 -6.98
N ALA A 134 4.40 2.33 -7.17
CA ALA A 134 5.79 2.42 -6.77
C ALA A 134 6.53 3.54 -7.51
N LEU A 135 6.39 3.64 -8.82
CA LEU A 135 7.05 4.67 -9.62
C LEU A 135 6.57 6.09 -9.29
N ASN A 136 5.32 6.25 -8.86
CA ASN A 136 4.80 7.55 -8.44
C ASN A 136 5.28 7.98 -7.04
N ALA A 137 5.57 7.04 -6.14
CA ALA A 137 5.87 7.34 -4.74
C ALA A 137 7.36 7.22 -4.38
N LEU A 138 8.09 6.32 -5.05
CA LEU A 138 9.44 5.90 -4.63
C LEU A 138 10.47 7.03 -4.68
N GLY A 139 10.34 7.95 -5.63
CA GLY A 139 11.25 9.09 -5.76
C GLY A 139 11.20 10.07 -4.58
N SER A 140 10.11 10.08 -3.82
CA SER A 140 9.91 10.90 -2.61
C SER A 140 10.06 10.13 -1.30
N GLU A 141 10.31 8.80 -1.35
CA GLU A 141 10.45 7.98 -0.15
C GLU A 141 11.75 8.30 0.58
N SER A 142 11.64 8.59 1.86
CA SER A 142 12.78 8.97 2.71
C SER A 142 13.42 7.79 3.45
N ASP A 143 12.74 6.67 3.57
CA ASP A 143 13.25 5.48 4.24
C ASP A 143 13.95 4.57 3.24
N ILE A 144 15.27 4.42 3.40
CA ILE A 144 16.08 3.59 2.51
C ILE A 144 15.71 2.10 2.54
N SER A 145 15.17 1.61 3.66
CA SER A 145 14.74 0.22 3.76
C SER A 145 13.50 0.00 2.89
N ILE A 146 12.57 0.95 2.88
CA ILE A 146 11.40 0.93 2.00
C ILE A 146 11.84 1.01 0.54
N VAL A 147 12.75 1.94 0.19
CA VAL A 147 13.29 2.07 -1.17
C VAL A 147 13.90 0.75 -1.65
N SER A 148 14.76 0.14 -0.84
CA SER A 148 15.44 -1.10 -1.21
C SER A 148 14.47 -2.28 -1.36
N ALA A 149 13.54 -2.43 -0.42
CA ALA A 149 12.52 -3.48 -0.49
C ALA A 149 11.59 -3.29 -1.70
N THR A 150 11.17 -2.06 -1.97
CA THR A 150 10.28 -1.76 -3.10
C THR A 150 10.97 -2.01 -4.43
N ASN A 151 12.25 -1.66 -4.60
CA ASN A 151 13.02 -1.98 -5.81
C ASN A 151 13.06 -3.50 -6.05
N THR A 152 13.35 -4.31 -5.02
CA THR A 152 13.32 -5.78 -5.10
C THR A 152 11.93 -6.30 -5.46
N ASN A 153 10.89 -5.72 -4.88
CA ASN A 153 9.51 -6.11 -5.16
C ASN A 153 9.08 -5.77 -6.58
N ILE A 154 9.51 -4.61 -7.13
CA ILE A 154 9.27 -4.24 -8.54
C ILE A 154 9.87 -5.30 -9.48
N GLU A 155 11.12 -5.67 -9.27
CA GLU A 155 11.77 -6.69 -10.08
C GLU A 155 11.04 -8.03 -10.00
N THR A 156 10.73 -8.46 -8.77
CA THR A 156 9.95 -9.69 -8.52
C THR A 156 8.56 -9.62 -9.17
N ALA A 157 7.90 -8.47 -9.12
CA ALA A 157 6.59 -8.27 -9.74
C ALA A 157 6.67 -8.45 -11.27
N ILE A 158 7.68 -7.91 -11.92
CA ILE A 158 7.90 -8.08 -13.36
C ILE A 158 8.13 -9.56 -13.71
N TRP A 159 9.03 -10.22 -12.99
CA TRP A 159 9.46 -11.57 -13.37
C TRP A 159 8.45 -12.65 -13.01
N LEU A 160 7.79 -12.57 -11.86
CA LEU A 160 6.94 -13.65 -11.36
C LEU A 160 5.44 -13.38 -11.51
N TYR A 161 5.01 -12.11 -11.46
CA TYR A 161 3.58 -11.77 -11.40
C TYR A 161 3.05 -11.06 -12.66
N ALA A 162 3.91 -10.42 -13.46
CA ALA A 162 3.48 -9.82 -14.71
C ALA A 162 3.32 -10.86 -15.83
N ALA A 163 2.29 -10.67 -16.66
CA ALA A 163 2.13 -11.50 -17.87
C ALA A 163 3.37 -11.38 -18.77
N PRO A 164 3.88 -12.46 -19.35
CA PRO A 164 5.10 -12.44 -20.18
C PRO A 164 5.09 -11.38 -21.28
N SER A 165 3.93 -11.15 -21.89
CA SER A 165 3.76 -10.13 -22.96
C SER A 165 3.95 -8.68 -22.48
N HIS A 166 3.82 -8.41 -21.18
CA HIS A 166 3.95 -7.06 -20.61
C HIS A 166 5.34 -6.79 -20.00
N ARG A 167 6.14 -7.82 -19.76
CA ARG A 167 7.42 -7.70 -19.03
C ARG A 167 8.40 -6.74 -19.67
N ALA A 168 8.56 -6.79 -20.99
CA ALA A 168 9.49 -5.90 -21.69
C ALA A 168 9.09 -4.42 -21.56
N ALA A 169 7.81 -4.11 -21.73
CA ALA A 169 7.31 -2.75 -21.59
C ALA A 169 7.43 -2.25 -20.14
N LEU A 170 7.10 -3.09 -19.15
CA LEU A 170 7.25 -2.73 -17.73
C LEU A 170 8.72 -2.49 -17.37
N ARG A 171 9.64 -3.33 -17.83
CA ARG A 171 11.09 -3.13 -17.61
C ARG A 171 11.57 -1.81 -18.18
N ALA A 172 11.20 -1.47 -19.41
CA ALA A 172 11.58 -0.19 -20.02
C ALA A 172 11.06 0.99 -19.17
N THR A 173 9.79 0.97 -18.80
CA THR A 173 9.18 2.02 -17.95
C THR A 173 9.89 2.13 -16.59
N VAL A 174 10.19 1.02 -15.95
CA VAL A 174 10.90 0.99 -14.65
C VAL A 174 12.32 1.50 -14.80
N SER A 175 13.06 1.08 -15.85
CA SER A 175 14.42 1.51 -16.11
C SER A 175 14.49 3.03 -16.31
N ASP A 176 13.58 3.61 -17.10
CA ASP A 176 13.52 5.06 -17.33
C ASP A 176 13.26 5.84 -16.02
N ALA A 177 12.32 5.35 -15.20
CA ALA A 177 12.01 5.98 -13.92
C ALA A 177 13.18 5.88 -12.93
N LEU A 178 13.80 4.70 -12.80
CA LEU A 178 14.98 4.50 -11.94
C LEU A 178 16.17 5.38 -12.34
N HIS A 179 16.38 5.56 -13.64
CA HIS A 179 17.39 6.49 -14.14
C HIS A 179 17.07 7.94 -13.73
N GLY A 180 15.79 8.33 -13.75
CA GLY A 180 15.35 9.62 -13.23
C GLY A 180 15.63 9.79 -11.75
N PHE A 181 15.25 8.80 -10.93
CA PHE A 181 15.48 8.82 -9.48
C PHE A 181 16.97 8.83 -9.13
N LEU A 182 17.79 8.05 -9.85
CA LEU A 182 19.24 8.04 -9.69
C LEU A 182 19.85 9.44 -9.90
N LYS A 183 19.39 10.17 -10.92
CA LYS A 183 19.87 11.53 -11.20
C LYS A 183 19.40 12.56 -10.18
N ALA A 184 18.19 12.38 -9.63
CA ALA A 184 17.60 13.28 -8.67
C ALA A 184 18.09 13.05 -7.24
N ALA A 185 18.56 11.84 -6.92
CA ALA A 185 19.04 11.50 -5.59
C ALA A 185 20.30 12.29 -5.21
N PRO A 186 20.44 12.69 -3.93
CA PRO A 186 21.64 13.36 -3.45
C PRO A 186 22.90 12.54 -3.73
N ALA A 187 23.97 13.20 -4.19
CA ALA A 187 25.21 12.53 -4.51
C ALA A 187 25.78 11.78 -3.27
N THR A 188 26.28 10.57 -3.49
CA THR A 188 26.87 9.69 -2.46
C THR A 188 25.88 9.21 -1.38
N SER A 189 24.57 9.41 -1.56
CA SER A 189 23.55 8.91 -0.64
C SER A 189 23.25 7.41 -0.85
N ASP A 190 22.72 6.77 0.19
CA ASP A 190 22.24 5.38 0.09
C ASP A 190 21.09 5.24 -0.93
N HIS A 191 20.27 6.28 -1.08
CA HIS A 191 19.22 6.33 -2.10
C HIS A 191 19.83 6.28 -3.51
N GLN A 192 20.88 7.10 -3.77
CA GLN A 192 21.56 7.08 -5.06
C GLN A 192 22.16 5.71 -5.36
N LEU A 193 22.80 5.07 -4.37
CA LEU A 193 23.36 3.72 -4.53
C LEU A 193 22.24 2.68 -4.80
N SER A 194 21.14 2.75 -4.07
CA SER A 194 19.99 1.84 -4.26
C SER A 194 19.39 1.98 -5.66
N PHE A 195 19.16 3.21 -6.12
CA PHE A 195 18.63 3.46 -7.46
C PHE A 195 19.64 3.08 -8.56
N ALA A 196 20.95 3.27 -8.35
CA ALA A 196 21.98 2.85 -9.31
C ALA A 196 21.99 1.34 -9.50
N ARG A 197 21.87 0.55 -8.43
CA ARG A 197 21.81 -0.91 -8.48
C ARG A 197 20.55 -1.37 -9.19
N ALA A 198 19.39 -0.88 -8.77
CA ALA A 198 18.12 -1.23 -9.38
C ALA A 198 18.06 -0.85 -10.88
N PHE A 199 18.61 0.30 -11.25
CA PHE A 199 18.73 0.71 -12.66
C PHE A 199 19.60 -0.26 -13.46
N ALA A 200 20.78 -0.64 -12.94
CA ALA A 200 21.66 -1.59 -13.62
C ALA A 200 20.98 -2.95 -13.83
N GLU A 201 20.24 -3.45 -12.84
CA GLU A 201 19.47 -4.69 -12.93
C GLU A 201 18.32 -4.60 -13.94
N SER A 202 17.61 -3.46 -14.00
CA SER A 202 16.50 -3.26 -14.93
C SER A 202 16.95 -3.08 -16.39
N ALA A 203 18.16 -2.63 -16.62
CA ALA A 203 18.74 -2.38 -17.96
C ALA A 203 19.39 -3.61 -18.58
N ALA A 204 19.63 -4.68 -17.79
CA ALA A 204 20.20 -5.96 -18.26
C ALA A 204 19.10 -6.86 -18.82
#